data_812af8bedc534758df8cb10a40f68459
#
_entry.id   812af8bedc534758df8cb10a40f68459
#
_cell.length_a   1.000
_cell.length_b   1.000
_cell.length_c   1.000
_cell.angle_alpha   90.00
_cell.angle_beta   90.00
_cell.angle_gamma   90.00
#
_symmetry.space_group_name_H-M   'P 1'
#
loop_
_entity.id
_entity.type
_entity.pdbx_description
1 polymer ?
#
loop_
_entity_poly.entity_id
_entity_poly.type
_entity_poly.pdbx_seq_one_letter_code
_entity_poly.pdbx_strand_id
1 'polypeptide(L)'
;TDWYDLLFRTAFTHQHSVSITGGNDRSNYYMSMGYANNNSVTIGEGLERYNVLAKINTRINRNIHLGLKVSGSLSKAEHPHTSIDVYEYAYNTSRAIPLRTASNELYFYANEAGRNGVLSYNIMNELNHTGNKNDNSAIDVAVNLDWKVASWMRFSSILGLSRSNVTQENWGDEQSYYISSMRQSPYGKMLPNPIEDSEFAERYCLLPFGGELMTTNTRNTSYTWRNSLSLMQSFGKHEVSGSIGQEVRSSKYDGLSSTQYGYLPERGKKFVDIDPTVWKRYGALVKSHPDVVTDTKNNVISLYATAAYVYDSRYILNFNIRTDGSNKFGQSK
;
A
#
# COMPACT_ATOMS: atom_id res chain seq x y z
N THR A 1 9.25 9.83 -34.21
CA THR A 1 8.92 8.76 -33.29
C THR A 1 7.43 8.80 -33.00
N ASP A 2 6.73 7.67 -33.04
CA ASP A 2 5.41 7.55 -32.45
C ASP A 2 5.55 7.17 -31.00
N TRP A 3 5.38 8.16 -30.11
CA TRP A 3 5.56 7.94 -28.68
C TRP A 3 4.47 7.08 -28.05
N TYR A 4 3.25 7.09 -28.61
CA TYR A 4 2.17 6.22 -28.15
C TYR A 4 2.45 4.75 -28.46
N ASP A 5 2.89 4.45 -29.69
CA ASP A 5 3.22 3.08 -30.09
C ASP A 5 4.43 2.53 -29.29
N LEU A 6 5.34 3.42 -28.89
CA LEU A 6 6.52 3.06 -28.11
C LEU A 6 6.24 2.85 -26.62
N LEU A 7 5.43 3.72 -26.03
CA LEU A 7 5.25 3.79 -24.56
C LEU A 7 4.00 3.06 -24.09
N PHE A 8 3.11 2.72 -25.01
CA PHE A 8 1.90 1.94 -24.71
C PHE A 8 1.90 0.65 -25.51
N ARG A 9 1.32 -0.37 -24.91
CA ARG A 9 1.24 -1.72 -25.50
C ARG A 9 -0.13 -2.31 -25.30
N THR A 10 -0.47 -3.31 -26.14
CA THR A 10 -1.61 -4.18 -25.81
C THR A 10 -1.32 -4.88 -24.51
N ALA A 11 -2.14 -4.62 -23.50
CA ALA A 11 -1.99 -5.26 -22.19
C ALA A 11 -2.71 -6.60 -22.16
N PHE A 12 -2.06 -7.60 -21.57
CA PHE A 12 -2.67 -8.89 -21.31
C PHE A 12 -2.84 -9.08 -19.81
N THR A 13 -4.08 -9.20 -19.38
CA THR A 13 -4.45 -9.48 -17.98
C THR A 13 -5.01 -10.88 -17.90
N HIS A 14 -4.51 -11.68 -16.96
CA HIS A 14 -5.07 -12.99 -16.70
C HIS A 14 -5.24 -13.24 -15.21
N GLN A 15 -6.25 -14.01 -14.88
CA GLN A 15 -6.55 -14.42 -13.53
C GLN A 15 -6.90 -15.89 -13.50
N HIS A 16 -6.32 -16.61 -12.55
CA HIS A 16 -6.60 -18.01 -12.30
C HIS A 16 -7.07 -18.17 -10.86
N SER A 17 -8.08 -18.98 -10.67
CA SER A 17 -8.55 -19.32 -9.34
C SER A 17 -8.94 -20.78 -9.27
N VAL A 18 -8.59 -21.41 -8.17
CA VAL A 18 -8.99 -22.78 -7.83
C VAL A 18 -9.66 -22.75 -6.49
N SER A 19 -10.79 -23.42 -6.37
CA SER A 19 -11.49 -23.54 -5.10
C SER A 19 -11.96 -24.97 -4.87
N ILE A 20 -12.00 -25.34 -3.60
CA ILE A 20 -12.53 -26.60 -3.14
C ILE A 20 -13.55 -26.32 -2.04
N THR A 21 -14.66 -26.99 -2.07
CA THR A 21 -15.68 -26.94 -1.05
C THR A 21 -16.14 -28.35 -0.70
N GLY A 22 -16.47 -28.56 0.53
CA GLY A 22 -16.97 -29.83 1.01
C GLY A 22 -17.54 -29.71 2.40
N GLY A 23 -18.07 -30.81 2.87
CA GLY A 23 -18.63 -30.86 4.21
C GLY A 23 -19.62 -31.98 4.42
N ASN A 24 -20.21 -31.97 5.59
CA ASN A 24 -21.30 -32.85 6.03
C ASN A 24 -22.31 -32.06 6.85
N ASP A 25 -23.28 -32.73 7.47
CA ASP A 25 -24.33 -32.09 8.26
C ASP A 25 -23.81 -31.27 9.47
N ARG A 26 -22.56 -31.47 9.89
CA ARG A 26 -21.96 -30.77 11.03
C ARG A 26 -20.95 -29.73 10.65
N SER A 27 -20.21 -29.97 9.59
CA SER A 27 -19.09 -29.09 9.22
C SER A 27 -19.05 -28.88 7.73
N ASN A 28 -18.76 -27.66 7.33
CA ASN A 28 -18.45 -27.32 5.94
C ASN A 28 -17.15 -26.52 5.87
N TYR A 29 -16.47 -26.66 4.75
CA TYR A 29 -15.27 -25.91 4.47
C TYR A 29 -15.28 -25.37 3.04
N TYR A 30 -14.59 -24.28 2.88
CA TYR A 30 -14.29 -23.66 1.61
C TYR A 30 -12.84 -23.21 1.62
N MET A 31 -12.09 -23.58 0.60
CA MET A 31 -10.72 -23.11 0.39
C MET A 31 -10.60 -22.60 -1.04
N SER A 32 -9.88 -21.51 -1.24
CA SER A 32 -9.56 -21.00 -2.55
C SER A 32 -8.16 -20.42 -2.61
N MET A 33 -7.53 -20.54 -3.76
CA MET A 33 -6.28 -19.88 -4.11
C MET A 33 -6.52 -19.14 -5.43
N GLY A 34 -5.97 -17.94 -5.51
CA GLY A 34 -6.06 -17.11 -6.71
C GLY A 34 -4.72 -16.49 -7.06
N TYR A 35 -4.45 -16.41 -8.33
CA TYR A 35 -3.34 -15.66 -8.92
C TYR A 35 -3.89 -14.70 -9.96
N ALA A 36 -3.41 -13.46 -9.95
CA ALA A 36 -3.71 -12.47 -10.97
C ALA A 36 -2.42 -11.79 -11.41
N ASN A 37 -2.26 -11.63 -12.71
CA ASN A 37 -1.21 -10.84 -13.32
C ASN A 37 -1.86 -9.82 -14.24
N ASN A 38 -1.67 -8.54 -13.92
CA ASN A 38 -2.21 -7.41 -14.65
C ASN A 38 -1.04 -6.61 -15.24
N ASN A 39 -0.72 -6.88 -16.49
CA ASN A 39 0.17 -6.00 -17.23
C ASN A 39 -0.58 -4.73 -17.61
N SER A 40 0.00 -3.56 -17.31
CA SER A 40 -0.58 -2.29 -17.73
C SER A 40 -0.37 -2.04 -19.22
N VAL A 41 -1.23 -1.21 -19.78
CA VAL A 41 -1.04 -0.68 -21.13
C VAL A 41 0.19 0.23 -21.23
N THR A 42 0.59 0.84 -20.12
CA THR A 42 1.81 1.66 -20.02
C THR A 42 3.01 0.75 -19.74
N ILE A 43 4.11 0.95 -20.46
CA ILE A 43 5.34 0.23 -20.19
C ILE A 43 5.89 0.60 -18.79
N GLY A 44 6.57 -0.35 -18.12
CA GLY A 44 7.10 -0.13 -16.77
C GLY A 44 6.05 -0.27 -15.66
N GLU A 45 4.80 -0.59 -15.98
CA GLU A 45 3.76 -0.85 -15.00
C GLU A 45 3.28 -2.30 -15.01
N GLY A 46 3.04 -2.84 -13.84
CA GLY A 46 2.51 -4.18 -13.67
C GLY A 46 2.08 -4.46 -12.24
N LEU A 47 1.18 -5.45 -12.08
CA LEU A 47 0.71 -5.92 -10.79
C LEU A 47 0.59 -7.44 -10.80
N GLU A 48 1.29 -8.10 -9.90
CA GLU A 48 1.10 -9.50 -9.55
C GLU A 48 0.41 -9.62 -8.19
N ARG A 49 -0.57 -10.51 -8.09
CA ARG A 49 -1.29 -10.74 -6.83
C ARG A 49 -1.60 -12.22 -6.62
N TYR A 50 -1.30 -12.69 -5.42
CA TYR A 50 -1.66 -14.00 -4.90
C TYR A 50 -2.63 -13.84 -3.75
N ASN A 51 -3.68 -14.66 -3.71
CA ASN A 51 -4.67 -14.66 -2.64
C ASN A 51 -4.92 -16.08 -2.19
N VAL A 52 -5.11 -16.25 -0.90
CA VAL A 52 -5.56 -17.49 -0.29
C VAL A 52 -6.73 -17.21 0.65
N LEU A 53 -7.70 -18.10 0.69
CA LEU A 53 -8.82 -18.01 1.59
C LEU A 53 -9.20 -19.42 2.08
N ALA A 54 -9.31 -19.58 3.37
CA ALA A 54 -9.87 -20.77 4.00
C ALA A 54 -10.99 -20.36 4.95
N LYS A 55 -12.12 -21.05 4.86
CA LYS A 55 -13.26 -20.92 5.76
C LYS A 55 -13.68 -22.29 6.23
N ILE A 56 -13.92 -22.42 7.52
CA ILE A 56 -14.44 -23.61 8.14
C ILE A 56 -15.57 -23.19 9.07
N ASN A 57 -16.75 -23.80 8.92
CA ASN A 57 -17.84 -23.62 9.84
C ASN A 57 -18.20 -25.00 10.39
N THR A 58 -18.33 -25.10 11.70
CA THR A 58 -18.67 -26.38 12.35
C THR A 58 -19.71 -26.16 13.42
N ARG A 59 -20.64 -27.09 13.49
CA ARG A 59 -21.61 -27.20 14.55
C ARG A 59 -21.05 -28.15 15.61
N ILE A 60 -20.54 -27.61 16.71
CA ILE A 60 -19.98 -28.35 17.83
C ILE A 60 -21.08 -29.23 18.46
N ASN A 61 -22.24 -28.62 18.68
CA ASN A 61 -23.46 -29.29 19.13
C ASN A 61 -24.70 -28.56 18.59
N ARG A 62 -25.90 -28.92 19.05
CA ARG A 62 -27.16 -28.31 18.57
C ARG A 62 -27.27 -26.81 18.86
N ASN A 63 -26.49 -26.31 19.80
CA ASN A 63 -26.57 -24.94 20.30
C ASN A 63 -25.33 -24.09 19.97
N ILE A 64 -24.22 -24.71 19.58
CA ILE A 64 -22.93 -24.00 19.39
C ILE A 64 -22.43 -24.22 17.96
N HIS A 65 -22.20 -23.09 17.25
CA HIS A 65 -21.58 -23.02 15.95
C HIS A 65 -20.29 -22.24 16.07
N LEU A 66 -19.23 -22.72 15.42
CA LEU A 66 -17.93 -22.11 15.35
C LEU A 66 -17.54 -21.91 13.89
N GLY A 67 -17.14 -20.70 13.55
CA GLY A 67 -16.58 -20.36 12.25
C GLY A 67 -15.14 -19.88 12.39
N LEU A 68 -14.29 -20.33 11.49
CA LEU A 68 -12.93 -19.84 11.30
C LEU A 68 -12.77 -19.38 9.85
N LYS A 69 -12.26 -18.17 9.66
CA LYS A 69 -11.85 -17.65 8.37
C LYS A 69 -10.40 -17.23 8.46
N VAL A 70 -9.58 -17.68 7.53
CA VAL A 70 -8.21 -17.21 7.33
C VAL A 70 -8.09 -16.73 5.89
N SER A 71 -7.60 -15.52 5.68
CA SER A 71 -7.26 -15.01 4.35
C SER A 71 -5.87 -14.42 4.35
N GLY A 72 -5.17 -14.58 3.23
CA GLY A 72 -3.87 -14.00 2.99
C GLY A 72 -3.78 -13.44 1.58
N SER A 73 -3.01 -12.37 1.42
CA SER A 73 -2.69 -11.81 0.11
C SER A 73 -1.24 -11.34 0.05
N LEU A 74 -0.64 -11.54 -1.11
CA LEU A 74 0.66 -10.98 -1.48
C LEU A 74 0.47 -10.26 -2.80
N SER A 75 0.94 -9.02 -2.92
CA SER A 75 0.95 -8.31 -4.18
C SER A 75 2.26 -7.57 -4.39
N LYS A 76 2.70 -7.53 -5.64
CA LYS A 76 3.85 -6.77 -6.11
C LYS A 76 3.39 -5.88 -7.23
N ALA A 77 3.59 -4.58 -7.08
CA ALA A 77 3.32 -3.60 -8.11
C ALA A 77 4.61 -2.89 -8.51
N GLU A 78 4.78 -2.69 -9.80
CA GLU A 78 5.86 -1.89 -10.37
C GLU A 78 5.25 -0.71 -11.10
N HIS A 79 5.88 0.45 -10.97
CA HIS A 79 5.46 1.70 -11.60
C HIS A 79 6.70 2.47 -12.06
N PRO A 80 6.58 3.36 -13.03
CA PRO A 80 7.59 4.38 -13.27
C PRO A 80 7.91 5.17 -12.00
N HIS A 81 9.11 5.70 -11.91
CA HIS A 81 9.48 6.61 -10.83
C HIS A 81 8.49 7.78 -10.74
N THR A 82 8.26 8.30 -9.54
CA THR A 82 7.28 9.36 -9.28
C THR A 82 7.54 10.67 -10.05
N SER A 83 8.76 10.86 -10.57
CA SER A 83 9.12 12.00 -11.44
C SER A 83 8.75 11.82 -12.90
N ILE A 84 8.23 10.64 -13.30
CA ILE A 84 7.96 10.31 -14.71
C ILE A 84 6.44 10.18 -14.89
N ASP A 85 5.89 11.01 -15.73
CA ASP A 85 4.54 10.84 -16.29
C ASP A 85 4.67 10.40 -17.76
N VAL A 86 4.46 9.11 -17.98
CA VAL A 86 4.60 8.50 -19.31
C VAL A 86 3.53 9.02 -20.27
N TYR A 87 2.30 9.24 -19.77
CA TYR A 87 1.20 9.72 -20.57
C TYR A 87 1.40 11.17 -20.99
N GLU A 88 1.77 12.04 -20.05
CA GLU A 88 2.10 13.44 -20.31
C GLU A 88 3.26 13.55 -21.30
N TYR A 89 4.28 12.73 -21.16
CA TYR A 89 5.40 12.69 -22.08
C TYR A 89 4.97 12.31 -23.49
N ALA A 90 4.18 11.24 -23.66
CA ALA A 90 3.72 10.80 -24.97
C ALA A 90 2.83 11.84 -25.67
N TYR A 91 2.03 12.57 -24.88
CA TYR A 91 1.14 13.61 -25.38
C TYR A 91 1.87 14.88 -25.82
N ASN A 92 2.85 15.31 -25.01
CA ASN A 92 3.52 16.63 -25.20
C ASN A 92 4.77 16.57 -26.08
N THR A 93 5.39 15.38 -26.24
CA THR A 93 6.67 15.29 -26.96
C THR A 93 6.46 15.24 -28.46
N SER A 94 7.19 16.09 -29.18
CA SER A 94 7.12 16.15 -30.65
C SER A 94 7.55 14.84 -31.31
N ARG A 95 6.77 14.37 -32.27
CA ARG A 95 7.08 13.18 -33.07
C ARG A 95 8.33 13.36 -33.96
N ALA A 96 8.80 14.61 -34.20
CA ALA A 96 10.03 14.89 -34.92
C ALA A 96 11.28 14.47 -34.12
N ILE A 97 11.17 14.33 -32.80
CA ILE A 97 12.27 13.88 -31.95
C ILE A 97 12.47 12.39 -32.14
N PRO A 98 13.66 11.91 -32.54
CA PRO A 98 13.93 10.49 -32.69
C PRO A 98 14.19 9.86 -31.29
N LEU A 99 13.84 8.60 -31.13
CA LEU A 99 14.23 7.85 -29.95
C LEU A 99 15.73 7.54 -29.93
N ARG A 100 16.29 7.25 -31.10
CA ARG A 100 17.68 6.81 -31.29
C ARG A 100 18.37 7.59 -32.38
N THR A 101 19.69 7.68 -32.26
CA THR A 101 20.59 8.23 -33.29
C THR A 101 20.70 7.28 -34.48
N ALA A 102 21.36 7.73 -35.56
CA ALA A 102 21.70 6.87 -36.70
C ALA A 102 22.63 5.69 -36.31
N SER A 103 23.39 5.79 -35.22
CA SER A 103 24.23 4.73 -34.64
C SER A 103 23.47 3.79 -33.70
N ASN A 104 22.13 3.94 -33.61
CA ASN A 104 21.25 3.15 -32.75
C ASN A 104 21.43 3.38 -31.22
N GLU A 105 22.13 4.43 -30.82
CA GLU A 105 22.22 4.86 -29.43
C GLU A 105 20.98 5.69 -29.04
N LEU A 106 20.62 5.76 -27.74
CA LEU A 106 19.54 6.62 -27.29
C LEU A 106 19.84 8.09 -27.63
N TYR A 107 18.85 8.76 -28.21
CA TYR A 107 18.97 10.19 -28.56
C TYR A 107 18.46 11.02 -27.37
N PHE A 108 19.32 11.87 -26.85
CA PHE A 108 19.00 12.78 -25.74
C PHE A 108 18.75 14.19 -26.28
N TYR A 109 17.66 14.79 -25.83
CA TYR A 109 17.21 16.10 -26.30
C TYR A 109 16.97 17.04 -25.11
N ALA A 110 17.63 18.22 -25.15
CA ALA A 110 17.64 19.16 -24.02
C ALA A 110 16.35 20.00 -23.87
N ASN A 111 15.65 20.24 -24.97
CA ASN A 111 14.48 21.12 -25.01
C ASN A 111 13.16 20.36 -25.08
N GLU A 112 13.09 19.21 -24.49
CA GLU A 112 11.82 18.45 -24.38
C GLU A 112 10.78 19.17 -23.54
N ALA A 113 9.51 18.85 -23.81
CA ALA A 113 8.35 19.49 -23.22
C ALA A 113 8.46 19.64 -21.70
N GLY A 114 8.33 20.86 -21.20
CA GLY A 114 8.33 21.17 -19.77
C GLY A 114 9.67 21.02 -19.05
N ARG A 115 10.73 20.66 -19.76
CA ARG A 115 12.05 20.47 -19.15
C ARG A 115 12.93 21.68 -19.38
N ASN A 116 13.13 22.44 -18.32
CA ASN A 116 14.05 23.57 -18.30
C ASN A 116 15.40 23.04 -17.83
N GLY A 117 16.30 22.74 -18.74
CA GLY A 117 17.56 22.24 -18.26
C GLY A 117 18.70 22.29 -19.24
N VAL A 118 19.88 22.38 -18.70
CA VAL A 118 21.15 22.18 -19.35
C VAL A 118 21.35 20.72 -19.76
N LEU A 119 20.59 19.81 -19.13
CA LEU A 119 20.72 18.37 -19.29
C LEU A 119 19.74 17.84 -20.34
N SER A 120 20.23 16.92 -21.15
CA SER A 120 19.41 16.23 -22.12
C SER A 120 18.65 15.08 -21.51
N TYR A 121 17.48 14.77 -22.07
CA TYR A 121 16.54 13.77 -21.56
C TYR A 121 16.21 12.71 -22.62
N ASN A 122 15.96 11.50 -22.16
CA ASN A 122 15.35 10.43 -22.94
C ASN A 122 14.50 9.57 -22.02
N ILE A 123 13.20 9.41 -22.30
CA ILE A 123 12.28 8.68 -21.41
C ILE A 123 12.64 7.22 -21.24
N MET A 124 13.17 6.55 -22.27
CA MET A 124 13.57 5.14 -22.14
C MET A 124 14.79 4.99 -21.22
N ASN A 125 15.68 5.97 -21.20
CA ASN A 125 16.76 6.00 -20.22
C ASN A 125 16.20 6.13 -18.82
N GLU A 126 15.25 7.03 -18.60
CA GLU A 126 14.64 7.23 -17.28
C GLU A 126 13.92 5.98 -16.78
N LEU A 127 13.12 5.34 -17.63
CA LEU A 127 12.42 4.11 -17.28
C LEU A 127 13.36 2.94 -16.95
N ASN A 128 14.58 2.93 -17.51
CA ASN A 128 15.58 1.90 -17.25
C ASN A 128 16.42 2.20 -15.99
N HIS A 129 16.58 3.46 -15.64
CA HIS A 129 17.48 3.93 -14.57
C HIS A 129 16.76 4.49 -13.35
N THR A 130 15.44 4.30 -13.30
CA THR A 130 14.59 4.64 -12.16
C THR A 130 13.52 3.58 -11.95
N GLY A 131 12.86 3.59 -10.82
CA GLY A 131 11.74 2.70 -10.57
C GLY A 131 11.00 3.00 -9.28
N ASN A 132 9.79 2.47 -9.21
CA ASN A 132 8.94 2.51 -8.04
C ASN A 132 8.31 1.13 -7.87
N LYS A 133 8.58 0.49 -6.73
CA LYS A 133 8.05 -0.84 -6.37
C LYS A 133 7.21 -0.73 -5.12
N ASN A 134 6.13 -1.49 -5.10
CA ASN A 134 5.25 -1.56 -3.96
C ASN A 134 4.89 -3.03 -3.68
N ASP A 135 5.47 -3.57 -2.61
CA ASP A 135 5.22 -4.92 -2.11
C ASP A 135 4.25 -4.85 -0.94
N ASN A 136 3.13 -5.55 -1.06
CA ASN A 136 2.12 -5.61 -0.01
C ASN A 136 1.85 -7.06 0.40
N SER A 137 1.80 -7.30 1.71
CA SER A 137 1.39 -8.57 2.29
C SER A 137 0.34 -8.34 3.37
N ALA A 138 -0.69 -9.18 3.39
CA ALA A 138 -1.73 -9.11 4.42
C ALA A 138 -2.17 -10.50 4.85
N ILE A 139 -2.50 -10.62 6.12
CA ILE A 139 -3.14 -11.80 6.70
C ILE A 139 -4.27 -11.36 7.62
N ASP A 140 -5.43 -12.00 7.46
CA ASP A 140 -6.61 -11.78 8.28
C ASP A 140 -7.10 -13.10 8.82
N VAL A 141 -7.41 -13.10 10.11
CA VAL A 141 -8.01 -14.25 10.81
C VAL A 141 -9.27 -13.77 11.51
N ALA A 142 -10.37 -14.50 11.33
CA ALA A 142 -11.61 -14.23 12.04
C ALA A 142 -12.15 -15.53 12.64
N VAL A 143 -12.52 -15.46 13.92
CA VAL A 143 -13.18 -16.53 14.66
C VAL A 143 -14.57 -16.04 15.06
N ASN A 144 -15.59 -16.80 14.69
CA ASN A 144 -16.99 -16.51 14.99
C ASN A 144 -17.53 -17.62 15.89
N LEU A 145 -18.12 -17.24 16.99
CA LEU A 145 -18.84 -18.14 17.87
C LEU A 145 -20.31 -17.70 17.94
N ASP A 146 -21.22 -18.59 17.59
CA ASP A 146 -22.65 -18.43 17.81
C ASP A 146 -23.15 -19.49 18.77
N TRP A 147 -23.69 -19.03 19.88
CA TRP A 147 -24.23 -19.91 20.94
C TRP A 147 -25.69 -19.59 21.19
N LYS A 148 -26.57 -20.55 20.90
CA LYS A 148 -27.98 -20.54 21.30
C LYS A 148 -28.07 -20.93 22.78
N VAL A 149 -28.04 -19.94 23.67
CA VAL A 149 -28.05 -20.12 25.11
C VAL A 149 -29.41 -20.70 25.56
N ALA A 150 -30.50 -20.16 24.99
CA ALA A 150 -31.87 -20.62 25.20
C ALA A 150 -32.66 -20.47 23.90
N SER A 151 -33.91 -20.94 23.86
CA SER A 151 -34.74 -20.77 22.64
C SER A 151 -34.98 -19.32 22.26
N TRP A 152 -34.95 -18.41 23.22
CA TRP A 152 -35.19 -16.98 23.11
C TRP A 152 -33.92 -16.12 23.24
N MET A 153 -32.71 -16.74 23.44
CA MET A 153 -31.47 -16.03 23.71
C MET A 153 -30.30 -16.61 22.91
N ARG A 154 -29.58 -15.73 22.21
CA ARG A 154 -28.36 -16.06 21.44
C ARG A 154 -27.22 -15.15 21.86
N PHE A 155 -26.08 -15.76 22.12
CA PHE A 155 -24.79 -15.05 22.27
C PHE A 155 -23.97 -15.24 21.03
N SER A 156 -23.40 -14.13 20.50
CA SER A 156 -22.47 -14.15 19.37
C SER A 156 -21.18 -13.42 19.75
N SER A 157 -20.05 -14.03 19.41
CA SER A 157 -18.72 -13.44 19.60
C SER A 157 -17.93 -13.52 18.29
N ILE A 158 -17.33 -12.41 17.89
CA ILE A 158 -16.49 -12.31 16.71
C ILE A 158 -15.15 -11.70 17.12
N LEU A 159 -14.07 -12.46 16.92
CA LEU A 159 -12.70 -11.98 17.05
C LEU A 159 -12.05 -11.92 15.68
N GLY A 160 -11.69 -10.74 15.23
CA GLY A 160 -10.94 -10.49 14.01
C GLY A 160 -9.54 -9.99 14.33
N LEU A 161 -8.53 -10.57 13.68
CA LEU A 161 -7.13 -10.17 13.74
C LEU A 161 -6.69 -9.87 12.32
N SER A 162 -5.99 -8.76 12.12
CA SER A 162 -5.44 -8.36 10.83
C SER A 162 -4.02 -7.84 10.97
N ARG A 163 -3.16 -8.24 10.05
CA ARG A 163 -1.82 -7.67 9.92
C ARG A 163 -1.51 -7.46 8.45
N SER A 164 -1.13 -6.24 8.11
CA SER A 164 -0.62 -5.90 6.78
C SER A 164 0.75 -5.23 6.87
N ASN A 165 1.56 -5.47 5.84
CA ASN A 165 2.86 -4.84 5.69
C ASN A 165 2.99 -4.37 4.25
N VAL A 166 3.39 -3.10 4.08
CA VAL A 166 3.63 -2.46 2.80
C VAL A 166 5.06 -1.96 2.78
N THR A 167 5.82 -2.38 1.77
CA THR A 167 7.14 -1.84 1.49
C THR A 167 7.10 -1.15 0.15
N GLN A 168 7.44 0.13 0.14
CA GLN A 168 7.57 0.92 -1.08
C GLN A 168 9.01 1.34 -1.26
N GLU A 169 9.56 1.11 -2.45
CA GLU A 169 10.89 1.56 -2.88
C GLU A 169 10.72 2.46 -4.09
N ASN A 170 11.23 3.68 -4.01
CA ASN A 170 11.31 4.62 -5.11
C ASN A 170 12.78 5.00 -5.28
N TRP A 171 13.35 4.77 -6.47
CA TRP A 171 14.80 4.89 -6.67
C TRP A 171 15.14 5.47 -8.03
N GLY A 172 16.28 6.15 -8.09
CA GLY A 172 16.95 6.54 -9.30
C GLY A 172 18.45 6.32 -9.16
N ASP A 173 19.08 5.76 -10.19
CA ASP A 173 20.53 5.61 -10.23
C ASP A 173 21.23 6.82 -10.88
N GLU A 174 22.55 6.79 -10.88
CA GLU A 174 23.36 7.92 -11.42
C GLU A 174 23.19 8.15 -12.92
N GLN A 175 22.67 7.20 -13.69
CA GLN A 175 22.46 7.32 -15.12
C GLN A 175 21.13 8.00 -15.46
N SER A 176 20.25 8.20 -14.49
CA SER A 176 18.97 8.86 -14.69
C SER A 176 19.13 10.38 -14.86
N TYR A 177 18.22 10.99 -15.61
CA TYR A 177 18.07 12.45 -15.66
C TYR A 177 17.72 13.00 -14.28
N TYR A 178 16.86 12.27 -13.52
CA TYR A 178 16.45 12.65 -12.17
C TYR A 178 17.67 12.93 -11.29
N ILE A 179 18.61 12.00 -11.21
CA ILE A 179 19.84 12.16 -10.41
C ILE A 179 20.81 13.13 -11.06
N SER A 180 20.93 13.12 -12.38
CA SER A 180 21.78 14.08 -13.11
C SER A 180 21.32 15.52 -12.85
N SER A 181 20.01 15.77 -12.70
CA SER A 181 19.47 17.09 -12.36
C SER A 181 19.88 17.56 -10.95
N MET A 182 19.98 16.67 -9.98
CA MET A 182 20.53 16.97 -8.65
C MET A 182 22.03 17.22 -8.70
N ARG A 183 22.74 16.49 -9.54
CA ARG A 183 24.17 16.60 -9.74
C ARG A 183 24.56 17.84 -10.56
N GLN A 184 23.65 18.33 -11.38
CA GLN A 184 23.86 19.38 -12.38
C GLN A 184 24.92 19.01 -13.44
N SER A 185 25.08 17.71 -13.68
CA SER A 185 26.01 17.16 -14.66
C SER A 185 25.49 15.83 -15.20
N PRO A 186 25.63 15.55 -16.50
CA PRO A 186 25.28 14.27 -17.08
C PRO A 186 26.11 13.13 -16.48
N TYR A 187 25.54 11.94 -16.42
CA TYR A 187 26.24 10.73 -16.00
C TYR A 187 27.52 10.50 -16.84
N GLY A 188 28.55 9.98 -16.20
CA GLY A 188 29.83 9.67 -16.85
C GLY A 188 30.77 10.84 -17.10
N LYS A 189 30.32 12.08 -16.85
CA LYS A 189 31.21 13.24 -16.81
C LYS A 189 31.79 13.40 -15.40
N MET A 190 33.08 13.67 -15.33
CA MET A 190 33.73 14.00 -14.06
C MET A 190 33.12 15.29 -13.50
N LEU A 191 32.74 15.26 -12.25
CA LEU A 191 32.36 16.46 -11.53
C LEU A 191 33.63 17.26 -11.23
N PRO A 192 33.53 18.61 -11.19
CA PRO A 192 34.62 19.42 -10.71
C PRO A 192 35.09 18.95 -9.34
N ASN A 193 36.39 18.92 -9.10
CA ASN A 193 36.93 18.65 -7.80
C ASN A 193 36.48 19.76 -6.84
N PRO A 194 35.78 19.44 -5.72
CA PRO A 194 35.28 20.44 -4.80
C PRO A 194 36.40 21.27 -4.13
N ILE A 195 37.63 20.77 -4.14
CA ILE A 195 38.81 21.50 -3.64
C ILE A 195 39.32 22.50 -4.70
N GLU A 196 39.19 22.16 -6.00
CA GLU A 196 39.64 23.00 -7.11
C GLU A 196 38.54 23.89 -7.66
N ASP A 197 37.27 23.44 -7.59
CA ASP A 197 36.06 24.17 -8.02
C ASP A 197 34.97 24.16 -6.95
N SER A 198 35.31 24.71 -5.79
CA SER A 198 34.43 24.79 -4.65
C SER A 198 33.17 25.62 -4.91
N GLU A 199 33.27 26.62 -5.77
CA GLU A 199 32.13 27.48 -6.13
C GLU A 199 31.06 26.71 -6.90
N PHE A 200 31.43 25.83 -7.85
CA PHE A 200 30.49 24.99 -8.55
C PHE A 200 29.85 23.98 -7.59
N ALA A 201 30.66 23.28 -6.81
CA ALA A 201 30.18 22.27 -5.86
C ALA A 201 29.24 22.88 -4.81
N GLU A 202 29.55 24.07 -4.28
CA GLU A 202 28.69 24.74 -3.31
C GLU A 202 27.41 25.27 -3.93
N ARG A 203 27.45 25.74 -5.17
CA ARG A 203 26.34 26.44 -5.81
C ARG A 203 25.32 25.52 -6.47
N TYR A 204 25.74 24.39 -7.02
CA TYR A 204 24.88 23.60 -7.91
C TYR A 204 24.74 22.14 -7.54
N CYS A 205 25.78 21.45 -7.07
CA CYS A 205 25.74 20.00 -6.87
C CYS A 205 25.09 19.61 -5.54
N LEU A 206 23.92 18.97 -5.63
CA LEU A 206 23.23 18.42 -4.44
C LEU A 206 23.66 16.98 -4.15
N LEU A 207 23.85 16.16 -5.19
CA LEU A 207 24.23 14.75 -5.06
C LEU A 207 25.41 14.42 -5.96
N PRO A 208 26.64 14.40 -5.42
CA PRO A 208 27.85 14.25 -6.25
C PRO A 208 28.05 12.84 -6.81
N PHE A 209 27.68 11.80 -6.07
CA PHE A 209 27.94 10.40 -6.42
C PHE A 209 26.71 9.52 -6.11
N GLY A 210 26.57 8.44 -6.90
CA GLY A 210 25.48 7.50 -6.76
C GLY A 210 24.10 8.08 -7.05
N GLY A 211 23.09 7.33 -6.74
CA GLY A 211 21.69 7.68 -6.89
C GLY A 211 20.98 7.91 -5.56
N GLU A 212 19.66 7.81 -5.60
CA GLU A 212 18.76 7.94 -4.46
C GLU A 212 17.94 6.66 -4.32
N LEU A 213 17.72 6.22 -3.08
CA LEU A 213 16.76 5.19 -2.73
C LEU A 213 15.89 5.70 -1.58
N MET A 214 14.61 5.91 -1.85
CA MET A 214 13.60 6.17 -0.84
C MET A 214 12.88 4.86 -0.51
N THR A 215 12.89 4.48 0.76
CA THR A 215 12.18 3.30 1.25
C THR A 215 11.16 3.69 2.30
N THR A 216 9.92 3.26 2.11
CA THR A 216 8.87 3.41 3.11
C THR A 216 8.35 2.04 3.49
N ASN A 217 8.52 1.69 4.76
CA ASN A 217 7.96 0.48 5.34
C ASN A 217 6.82 0.86 6.27
N THR A 218 5.66 0.25 6.06
CA THR A 218 4.48 0.50 6.87
C THR A 218 3.89 -0.82 7.31
N ARG A 219 3.59 -0.93 8.59
CA ARG A 219 2.91 -2.08 9.17
C ARG A 219 1.65 -1.63 9.90
N ASN A 220 0.56 -2.31 9.61
CA ASN A 220 -0.68 -2.15 10.35
C ASN A 220 -1.03 -3.46 11.04
N THR A 221 -1.25 -3.41 12.34
CA THR A 221 -1.73 -4.55 13.14
C THR A 221 -3.00 -4.13 13.86
N SER A 222 -4.08 -4.87 13.65
CA SER A 222 -5.35 -4.53 14.25
C SER A 222 -6.08 -5.76 14.77
N TYR A 223 -6.92 -5.55 15.79
CA TYR A 223 -7.90 -6.53 16.21
C TYR A 223 -9.24 -5.86 16.47
N THR A 224 -10.29 -6.62 16.26
CA THR A 224 -11.65 -6.25 16.61
C THR A 224 -12.28 -7.42 17.37
N TRP A 225 -12.79 -7.16 18.55
CA TRP A 225 -13.52 -8.15 19.33
C TRP A 225 -14.90 -7.62 19.66
N ARG A 226 -15.90 -8.27 19.09
CA ARG A 226 -17.30 -7.93 19.27
C ARG A 226 -18.04 -9.06 19.96
N ASN A 227 -18.79 -8.74 20.99
CA ASN A 227 -19.71 -9.65 21.66
C ASN A 227 -21.10 -9.05 21.65
N SER A 228 -22.10 -9.88 21.42
CA SER A 228 -23.50 -9.47 21.48
C SER A 228 -24.38 -10.55 22.07
N LEU A 229 -25.33 -10.13 22.86
CA LEU A 229 -26.42 -10.95 23.40
C LEU A 229 -27.72 -10.48 22.77
N SER A 230 -28.37 -11.35 22.04
CA SER A 230 -29.64 -11.06 21.36
C SER A 230 -30.77 -11.88 22.03
N LEU A 231 -31.89 -11.22 22.22
CA LEU A 231 -33.11 -11.75 22.85
C LEU A 231 -34.25 -11.65 21.84
N MET A 232 -35.10 -12.66 21.76
CA MET A 232 -36.32 -12.65 20.98
C MET A 232 -37.37 -13.51 21.65
N GLN A 233 -38.52 -12.91 21.96
CA GLN A 233 -39.61 -13.61 22.62
C GLN A 233 -40.97 -13.10 22.13
N SER A 234 -41.90 -14.02 21.87
CA SER A 234 -43.26 -13.70 21.49
C SER A 234 -44.23 -14.28 22.54
N PHE A 235 -45.22 -13.49 22.93
CA PHE A 235 -46.27 -13.87 23.87
C PHE A 235 -47.61 -13.21 23.48
N GLY A 236 -48.52 -14.02 23.01
CA GLY A 236 -49.79 -13.55 22.49
C GLY A 236 -49.60 -12.64 21.28
N LYS A 237 -50.09 -11.40 21.39
CA LYS A 237 -49.96 -10.37 20.34
C LYS A 237 -48.70 -9.55 20.48
N HIS A 238 -47.81 -9.85 21.42
CA HIS A 238 -46.62 -9.07 21.71
C HIS A 238 -45.39 -9.83 21.22
N GLU A 239 -44.53 -9.12 20.46
CA GLU A 239 -43.21 -9.59 20.06
C GLU A 239 -42.17 -8.61 20.58
N VAL A 240 -41.22 -9.09 21.35
CA VAL A 240 -40.11 -8.30 21.88
C VAL A 240 -38.82 -8.88 21.36
N SER A 241 -37.97 -8.04 20.77
CA SER A 241 -36.61 -8.40 20.40
C SER A 241 -35.65 -7.30 20.79
N GLY A 242 -34.42 -7.66 21.04
CA GLY A 242 -33.37 -6.70 21.36
C GLY A 242 -32.01 -7.32 21.37
N SER A 243 -31.01 -6.47 21.37
CA SER A 243 -29.64 -6.90 21.56
C SER A 243 -28.85 -5.89 22.38
N ILE A 244 -27.93 -6.38 23.16
CA ILE A 244 -26.88 -5.59 23.80
C ILE A 244 -25.54 -6.12 23.35
N GLY A 245 -24.57 -5.24 23.18
CA GLY A 245 -23.25 -5.69 22.76
C GLY A 245 -22.17 -4.69 23.07
N GLN A 246 -20.95 -5.19 22.98
CA GLN A 246 -19.73 -4.41 23.09
C GLN A 246 -18.81 -4.74 21.92
N GLU A 247 -18.05 -3.74 21.50
CA GLU A 247 -16.98 -3.89 20.51
C GLU A 247 -15.73 -3.20 21.03
N VAL A 248 -14.62 -3.90 21.02
CA VAL A 248 -13.28 -3.35 21.25
C VAL A 248 -12.51 -3.43 19.96
N ARG A 249 -11.97 -2.31 19.50
CA ARG A 249 -11.12 -2.22 18.33
C ARG A 249 -9.80 -1.56 18.71
N SER A 250 -8.70 -2.15 18.27
CA SER A 250 -7.38 -1.56 18.36
C SER A 250 -6.70 -1.67 17.01
N SER A 251 -6.07 -0.59 16.59
CA SER A 251 -5.25 -0.56 15.39
C SER A 251 -3.95 0.18 15.71
N LYS A 252 -2.83 -0.50 15.48
CA LYS A 252 -1.49 0.08 15.55
C LYS A 252 -0.92 0.19 14.15
N TYR A 253 -0.54 1.40 13.80
CA TYR A 253 0.13 1.73 12.55
C TYR A 253 1.54 2.21 12.87
N ASP A 254 2.54 1.44 12.46
CA ASP A 254 3.94 1.77 12.66
C ASP A 254 4.71 1.68 11.33
N GLY A 255 5.70 2.54 11.17
CA GLY A 255 6.46 2.61 9.93
C GLY A 255 7.70 3.47 10.02
N LEU A 256 8.54 3.32 9.01
CA LEU A 256 9.74 4.11 8.78
C LEU A 256 9.77 4.52 7.31
N SER A 257 9.96 5.81 7.07
CA SER A 257 10.31 6.34 5.74
C SER A 257 11.71 6.94 5.82
N SER A 258 12.59 6.50 4.93
CA SER A 258 13.99 6.89 4.88
C SER A 258 14.40 7.17 3.44
N THR A 259 15.17 8.24 3.22
CA THR A 259 15.79 8.53 1.92
C THR A 259 17.29 8.43 2.06
N GLN A 260 17.89 7.52 1.31
CA GLN A 260 19.32 7.26 1.31
C GLN A 260 19.92 7.68 -0.03
N TYR A 261 21.06 8.34 0.01
CA TYR A 261 21.79 8.85 -1.14
C TYR A 261 23.08 8.10 -1.35
N GLY A 262 23.61 8.19 -2.57
CA GLY A 262 24.81 7.43 -2.97
C GLY A 262 24.48 6.00 -3.44
N TYR A 263 23.23 5.72 -3.81
CA TYR A 263 22.76 4.40 -4.19
C TYR A 263 23.36 3.90 -5.50
N LEU A 264 23.89 2.68 -5.50
CA LEU A 264 24.50 1.99 -6.63
C LEU A 264 23.83 0.63 -6.86
N PRO A 265 22.68 0.57 -7.55
CA PRO A 265 21.92 -0.67 -7.75
C PRO A 265 22.74 -1.71 -8.51
N GLU A 266 23.47 -1.31 -9.54
CA GLU A 266 24.28 -2.23 -10.39
C GLU A 266 25.54 -2.77 -9.69
N ARG A 267 25.97 -2.13 -8.59
CA ARG A 267 27.12 -2.55 -7.79
C ARG A 267 26.71 -3.34 -6.55
N GLY A 268 25.66 -4.14 -6.66
CA GLY A 268 25.15 -4.97 -5.56
C GLY A 268 24.34 -4.20 -4.53
N LYS A 269 23.62 -3.15 -4.94
CA LYS A 269 22.77 -2.30 -4.09
C LYS A 269 23.54 -1.68 -2.91
N LYS A 270 24.76 -1.23 -3.17
CA LYS A 270 25.62 -0.56 -2.19
C LYS A 270 25.37 0.97 -2.20
N PHE A 271 25.91 1.62 -1.21
CA PHE A 271 25.91 3.08 -1.12
C PHE A 271 27.34 3.60 -1.12
N VAL A 272 27.54 4.74 -1.78
CA VAL A 272 28.80 5.49 -1.70
C VAL A 272 28.76 6.33 -0.43
N ASP A 273 29.84 6.31 0.32
CA ASP A 273 30.03 7.25 1.43
C ASP A 273 30.40 8.63 0.88
N ILE A 274 29.59 9.64 1.19
CA ILE A 274 29.73 11.01 0.73
C ILE A 274 29.99 11.92 1.93
N ASP A 275 31.15 12.54 2.00
CA ASP A 275 31.51 13.44 3.09
C ASP A 275 30.71 14.77 3.02
N PRO A 276 29.79 15.02 3.98
CA PRO A 276 28.99 16.24 3.99
C PRO A 276 29.80 17.48 4.38
N THR A 277 31.03 17.34 4.87
CA THR A 277 31.89 18.47 5.20
C THR A 277 32.58 19.03 3.94
N VAL A 278 32.84 18.16 2.95
CA VAL A 278 33.35 18.53 1.64
C VAL A 278 32.20 19.00 0.76
N TRP A 279 31.09 18.25 0.71
CA TRP A 279 29.93 18.53 -0.10
C TRP A 279 28.82 19.18 0.72
N LYS A 280 28.94 20.50 0.98
CA LYS A 280 28.01 21.21 1.88
C LYS A 280 26.56 21.17 1.45
N ARG A 281 26.28 21.23 0.14
CA ARG A 281 24.91 21.15 -0.39
C ARG A 281 24.32 19.75 -0.22
N TYR A 282 25.13 18.73 -0.37
CA TYR A 282 24.73 17.36 -0.02
C TYR A 282 24.37 17.25 1.46
N GLY A 283 25.19 17.83 2.34
CA GLY A 283 24.88 17.87 3.77
C GLY A 283 23.55 18.59 4.09
N ALA A 284 23.20 19.62 3.33
CA ALA A 284 21.91 20.31 3.43
C ALA A 284 20.76 19.42 2.88
N LEU A 285 20.98 18.73 1.76
CA LEU A 285 20.02 17.80 1.18
C LEU A 285 19.66 16.69 2.16
N VAL A 286 20.63 16.02 2.77
CA VAL A 286 20.40 14.97 3.76
C VAL A 286 19.61 15.50 4.96
N LYS A 287 19.93 16.69 5.45
CA LYS A 287 19.21 17.33 6.57
C LYS A 287 17.78 17.71 6.23
N SER A 288 17.47 17.98 4.95
CA SER A 288 16.11 18.33 4.52
C SER A 288 15.19 17.12 4.36
N HIS A 289 15.75 15.91 4.34
CA HIS A 289 15.02 14.65 4.23
C HIS A 289 15.34 13.72 5.41
N PRO A 290 14.97 14.10 6.64
CA PRO A 290 15.20 13.26 7.82
C PRO A 290 14.33 12.01 7.74
N ASP A 291 14.80 10.94 8.35
CA ASP A 291 14.00 9.74 8.55
C ASP A 291 12.74 10.06 9.35
N VAL A 292 11.61 9.52 8.90
CA VAL A 292 10.31 9.73 9.53
C VAL A 292 9.83 8.42 10.13
N VAL A 293 9.68 8.39 11.45
CA VAL A 293 9.08 7.27 12.17
C VAL A 293 7.61 7.58 12.43
N THR A 294 6.75 6.67 12.03
CA THR A 294 5.32 6.71 12.34
C THR A 294 5.02 5.64 13.38
N ASP A 295 4.42 6.01 14.50
CA ASP A 295 3.91 5.06 15.50
C ASP A 295 2.61 5.63 16.08
N THR A 296 1.49 5.16 15.56
CA THR A 296 0.17 5.60 15.99
C THR A 296 -0.67 4.43 16.44
N LYS A 297 -1.39 4.61 17.55
CA LYS A 297 -2.31 3.62 18.09
C LYS A 297 -3.68 4.23 18.29
N ASN A 298 -4.68 3.58 17.71
CA ASN A 298 -6.07 3.96 17.85
C ASN A 298 -6.83 2.83 18.56
N ASN A 299 -7.40 3.13 19.72
CA ASN A 299 -8.24 2.22 20.46
C ASN A 299 -9.65 2.81 20.53
N VAL A 300 -10.64 1.95 20.29
CA VAL A 300 -12.06 2.32 20.40
C VAL A 300 -12.77 1.23 21.18
N ILE A 301 -13.59 1.65 22.12
CA ILE A 301 -14.55 0.78 22.81
C ILE A 301 -15.96 1.33 22.52
N SER A 302 -16.85 0.42 22.16
CA SER A 302 -18.24 0.77 21.84
C SER A 302 -19.18 -0.12 22.62
N LEU A 303 -20.21 0.49 23.17
CA LEU A 303 -21.35 -0.22 23.77
C LEU A 303 -22.60 0.15 22.97
N TYR A 304 -23.43 -0.84 22.70
CA TYR A 304 -24.66 -0.59 21.94
C TYR A 304 -25.82 -1.46 22.47
N ALA A 305 -27.00 -0.94 22.32
CA ALA A 305 -28.23 -1.66 22.60
C ALA A 305 -29.28 -1.35 21.54
N THR A 306 -30.05 -2.36 21.17
CA THR A 306 -31.22 -2.22 20.30
C THR A 306 -32.40 -2.89 20.96
N ALA A 307 -33.59 -2.34 20.78
CA ALA A 307 -34.83 -2.94 21.20
C ALA A 307 -35.91 -2.71 20.14
N ALA A 308 -36.71 -3.71 19.89
CA ALA A 308 -37.86 -3.62 19.04
C ALA A 308 -39.05 -4.29 19.72
N TYR A 309 -40.19 -3.64 19.63
CA TYR A 309 -41.46 -4.12 20.14
C TYR A 309 -42.51 -4.08 19.05
N VAL A 310 -43.20 -5.17 18.84
CA VAL A 310 -44.30 -5.26 17.87
C VAL A 310 -45.56 -5.70 18.61
N TYR A 311 -46.64 -4.98 18.36
CA TYR A 311 -47.96 -5.33 18.90
C TYR A 311 -48.94 -5.66 17.78
N ASP A 312 -49.56 -6.84 17.84
CA ASP A 312 -50.59 -7.34 16.91
C ASP A 312 -50.16 -7.25 15.44
N SER A 313 -48.84 -7.37 15.17
CA SER A 313 -48.24 -7.19 13.84
C SER A 313 -48.56 -5.85 13.15
N ARG A 314 -49.03 -4.85 13.91
CA ARG A 314 -49.49 -3.54 13.39
C ARG A 314 -48.69 -2.36 13.88
N TYR A 315 -48.31 -2.39 15.16
CA TYR A 315 -47.59 -1.24 15.76
C TYR A 315 -46.16 -1.70 16.07
N ILE A 316 -45.21 -0.93 15.54
CA ILE A 316 -43.78 -1.27 15.68
C ILE A 316 -43.08 -0.07 16.33
N LEU A 317 -42.36 -0.33 17.43
CA LEU A 317 -41.50 0.62 18.09
C LEU A 317 -40.06 0.12 18.09
N ASN A 318 -39.13 0.94 17.62
CA ASN A 318 -37.70 0.62 17.59
C ASN A 318 -36.92 1.64 18.41
N PHE A 319 -35.95 1.15 19.17
CA PHE A 319 -35.02 1.95 19.95
C PHE A 319 -33.59 1.46 19.69
N ASN A 320 -32.67 2.42 19.44
CA ASN A 320 -31.25 2.14 19.24
C ASN A 320 -30.42 3.16 19.99
N ILE A 321 -29.40 2.70 20.70
CA ILE A 321 -28.42 3.55 21.37
C ILE A 321 -27.02 2.97 21.16
N ARG A 322 -26.06 3.85 20.97
CA ARG A 322 -24.63 3.50 20.89
C ARG A 322 -23.81 4.59 21.57
N THR A 323 -22.77 4.17 22.27
CA THR A 323 -21.76 5.06 22.82
C THR A 323 -20.38 4.55 22.43
N ASP A 324 -19.50 5.44 22.06
CA ASP A 324 -18.14 5.16 21.61
C ASP A 324 -17.14 5.99 22.41
N GLY A 325 -16.13 5.32 22.96
CA GLY A 325 -14.96 5.92 23.60
C GLY A 325 -13.73 5.69 22.74
N SER A 326 -12.89 6.69 22.57
CA SER A 326 -11.66 6.60 21.80
C SER A 326 -10.50 7.30 22.51
N ASN A 327 -9.30 6.75 22.39
CA ASN A 327 -8.07 7.38 22.88
C ASN A 327 -7.64 8.63 22.08
N LYS A 328 -8.34 8.94 20.98
CA LYS A 328 -8.13 10.17 20.21
C LYS A 328 -8.76 11.40 20.85
N PHE A 329 -9.69 11.19 21.76
CA PHE A 329 -10.31 12.26 22.54
C PHE A 329 -9.56 12.36 23.87
N GLY A 330 -8.97 13.53 24.16
CA GLY A 330 -8.24 13.78 25.41
C GLY A 330 -9.14 13.71 26.64
N GLN A 331 -8.54 13.53 27.83
CA GLN A 331 -9.25 13.41 29.11
C GLN A 331 -9.98 14.67 29.59
N SER A 332 -9.84 15.77 28.90
CA SER A 332 -10.40 17.06 29.30
C SER A 332 -11.66 17.40 28.52
N LYS A 333 -12.71 16.59 28.67
CA LYS A 333 -14.07 16.98 28.28
C LYS A 333 -15.09 16.41 29.24
#